data_6bbdbfab42cea64171e51ef35d7f1730
#
_entry.id   6bbdbfab42cea64171e51ef35d7f1730
#
_cell.length_a   1.000
_cell.length_b   1.000
_cell.length_c   1.000
_cell.angle_alpha   90.00
_cell.angle_beta   90.00
_cell.angle_gamma   90.00
#
_symmetry.space_group_name_H-M   'P 1'
#
loop_
_entity.id
_entity.type
_entity.pdbx_description
1 polymer ?
#
loop_
_entity_poly.entity_id
_entity_poly.type
_entity_poly.pdbx_seq_one_letter_code
_entity_poly.pdbx_strand_id
1 'polypeptide(L)'
;MLIDTHCHLDAQEFDEDRDRVIAHAVAAGVRAVVIPAIGRGNFQKVRDLAHGMPGGVYALGIHPLYVGGAWDDDLSALRACVEASMDDPRFVAIGEIGLDFFVKDIATGAAREKQERFYAAQLDIAAEFGLPVLLHVRRSQDIVLKHLRRHGGLHGIAHAFNGSEQQARGFIEQGFALGIGGAMTFPRALQIRRHAQQLGLEHLVLETDAPDIPPAWLHAPDKRNTPGQVAGVAQALAELRGTDVMTIAAGTAATALRVLPRLEAVVA
;
A
#
# COMPACT_ATOMS: atom_id res chain seq x y z
N MET A 1 -13.86 -12.49 -1.55
CA MET A 1 -12.68 -12.29 -2.42
C MET A 1 -11.54 -11.76 -1.61
N LEU A 2 -10.29 -11.99 -2.03
CA LEU A 2 -9.09 -11.42 -1.42
C LEU A 2 -8.51 -10.35 -2.33
N ILE A 3 -8.07 -9.24 -1.75
CA ILE A 3 -7.37 -8.15 -2.44
C ILE A 3 -6.06 -7.92 -1.69
N ASP A 4 -4.94 -7.97 -2.41
CA ASP A 4 -3.65 -7.50 -1.91
C ASP A 4 -3.50 -6.03 -2.27
N THR A 5 -3.68 -5.15 -1.29
CA THR A 5 -3.71 -3.70 -1.53
C THR A 5 -2.33 -3.06 -1.64
N HIS A 6 -1.25 -3.84 -1.46
CA HIS A 6 0.11 -3.34 -1.59
C HIS A 6 1.12 -4.48 -1.84
N CYS A 7 1.68 -4.53 -3.05
CA CYS A 7 2.68 -5.52 -3.45
C CYS A 7 3.63 -4.94 -4.51
N HIS A 8 4.92 -4.92 -4.23
CA HIS A 8 5.94 -4.54 -5.20
C HIS A 8 6.28 -5.70 -6.16
N LEU A 9 5.27 -6.15 -6.90
CA LEU A 9 5.42 -7.25 -7.85
C LEU A 9 6.40 -6.94 -8.99
N ASP A 10 6.73 -5.66 -9.19
CA ASP A 10 7.76 -5.16 -10.10
C ASP A 10 9.19 -5.38 -9.60
N ALA A 11 9.39 -5.74 -8.32
CA ALA A 11 10.71 -5.93 -7.72
C ALA A 11 11.52 -7.01 -8.45
N GLN A 12 12.86 -6.79 -8.50
CA GLN A 12 13.78 -7.70 -9.21
C GLN A 12 13.81 -9.11 -8.61
N GLU A 13 13.44 -9.25 -7.35
CA GLU A 13 13.33 -10.53 -6.64
C GLU A 13 12.32 -11.48 -7.31
N PHE A 14 11.42 -10.95 -8.15
CA PHE A 14 10.44 -11.72 -8.90
C PHE A 14 10.81 -11.97 -10.37
N ASP A 15 11.91 -11.40 -10.88
CA ASP A 15 12.22 -11.40 -12.31
C ASP A 15 12.29 -12.83 -12.90
N GLU A 16 12.79 -13.81 -12.14
CA GLU A 16 12.95 -15.19 -12.60
C GLU A 16 11.66 -16.01 -12.59
N ASP A 17 10.65 -15.63 -11.75
CA ASP A 17 9.47 -16.50 -11.53
C ASP A 17 8.16 -15.72 -11.34
N ARG A 18 8.09 -14.47 -11.78
CA ARG A 18 6.93 -13.58 -11.61
C ARG A 18 5.62 -14.21 -12.07
N ASP A 19 5.61 -14.86 -13.23
CA ASP A 19 4.41 -15.52 -13.78
C ASP A 19 3.92 -16.64 -12.86
N ARG A 20 4.84 -17.41 -12.27
CA ARG A 20 4.52 -18.45 -11.29
C ARG A 20 3.95 -17.87 -10.01
N VAL A 21 4.51 -16.76 -9.54
CA VAL A 21 4.04 -16.02 -8.35
C VAL A 21 2.62 -15.49 -8.59
N ILE A 22 2.35 -14.93 -9.76
CA ILE A 22 1.01 -14.46 -10.16
C ILE A 22 0.03 -15.65 -10.21
N ALA A 23 0.40 -16.75 -10.84
CA ALA A 23 -0.46 -17.94 -10.91
C ALA A 23 -0.80 -18.49 -9.52
N HIS A 24 0.17 -18.51 -8.59
CA HIS A 24 -0.05 -18.91 -7.20
C HIS A 24 -1.01 -17.96 -6.47
N ALA A 25 -0.89 -16.64 -6.66
CA ALA A 25 -1.80 -15.67 -6.05
C ALA A 25 -3.25 -15.88 -6.55
N VAL A 26 -3.43 -16.06 -7.86
CA VAL A 26 -4.75 -16.37 -8.44
C VAL A 26 -5.32 -17.68 -7.87
N ALA A 27 -4.50 -18.74 -7.78
CA ALA A 27 -4.90 -20.03 -7.21
C ALA A 27 -5.26 -19.93 -5.71
N ALA A 28 -4.60 -19.02 -4.97
CA ALA A 28 -4.92 -18.70 -3.57
C ALA A 28 -6.20 -17.84 -3.40
N GLY A 29 -6.88 -17.49 -4.48
CA GLY A 29 -8.12 -16.71 -4.45
C GLY A 29 -7.93 -15.18 -4.41
N VAL A 30 -6.72 -14.69 -4.70
CA VAL A 30 -6.45 -13.24 -4.83
C VAL A 30 -7.07 -12.75 -6.14
N ARG A 31 -7.97 -11.79 -6.03
CA ARG A 31 -8.74 -11.26 -7.17
C ARG A 31 -8.18 -9.92 -7.67
N ALA A 32 -7.48 -9.18 -6.83
CA ALA A 32 -6.75 -7.99 -7.25
C ALA A 32 -5.44 -7.84 -6.48
N VAL A 33 -4.44 -7.26 -7.17
CA VAL A 33 -3.15 -6.88 -6.60
C VAL A 33 -2.86 -5.44 -7.00
N VAL A 34 -2.63 -4.57 -6.02
CA VAL A 34 -2.24 -3.19 -6.24
C VAL A 34 -0.72 -3.10 -6.28
N ILE A 35 -0.18 -2.64 -7.40
CA ILE A 35 1.27 -2.53 -7.67
C ILE A 35 1.65 -1.05 -7.64
N PRO A 36 2.19 -0.52 -6.52
CA PRO A 36 2.59 0.87 -6.44
C PRO A 36 3.96 1.09 -7.07
N ALA A 37 4.12 2.22 -7.75
CA ALA A 37 5.42 2.68 -8.21
C ALA A 37 6.24 3.26 -7.05
N ILE A 38 7.57 3.22 -7.21
CA ILE A 38 8.53 3.79 -6.25
C ILE A 38 9.25 5.03 -6.79
N GLY A 39 9.10 5.33 -8.09
CA GLY A 39 9.70 6.50 -8.71
C GLY A 39 9.53 6.50 -10.22
N ARG A 40 9.91 7.60 -10.87
CA ARG A 40 9.76 7.78 -12.33
C ARG A 40 10.28 6.62 -13.16
N GLY A 41 11.38 6.00 -12.72
CA GLY A 41 12.03 4.92 -13.47
C GLY A 41 11.20 3.63 -13.60
N ASN A 42 10.18 3.43 -12.75
CA ASN A 42 9.34 2.22 -12.81
C ASN A 42 7.86 2.46 -13.13
N PHE A 43 7.44 3.69 -13.45
CA PHE A 43 6.04 3.99 -13.80
C PHE A 43 5.51 3.11 -14.93
N GLN A 44 6.29 2.96 -16.00
CA GLN A 44 5.89 2.10 -17.12
C GLN A 44 5.85 0.62 -16.72
N LYS A 45 6.83 0.16 -15.93
CA LYS A 45 6.92 -1.23 -15.49
C LYS A 45 5.69 -1.66 -14.67
N VAL A 46 5.27 -0.85 -13.69
CA VAL A 46 4.09 -1.19 -12.87
C VAL A 46 2.80 -1.18 -13.70
N ARG A 47 2.66 -0.25 -14.66
CA ARG A 47 1.55 -0.21 -15.59
C ARG A 47 1.51 -1.49 -16.45
N ASP A 48 2.61 -1.84 -17.10
CA ASP A 48 2.70 -3.01 -17.98
C ASP A 48 2.40 -4.30 -17.21
N LEU A 49 2.92 -4.45 -15.99
CA LEU A 49 2.63 -5.58 -15.12
C LEU A 49 1.14 -5.65 -14.75
N ALA A 50 0.54 -4.52 -14.38
CA ALA A 50 -0.88 -4.48 -14.05
C ALA A 50 -1.74 -4.92 -15.24
N HIS A 51 -1.40 -4.49 -16.46
CA HIS A 51 -2.09 -4.91 -17.68
C HIS A 51 -1.82 -6.37 -18.07
N GLY A 52 -0.63 -6.89 -17.74
CA GLY A 52 -0.20 -8.25 -18.09
C GLY A 52 -0.77 -9.35 -17.19
N MET A 53 -1.51 -9.02 -16.12
CA MET A 53 -2.01 -10.02 -15.17
C MET A 53 -3.50 -9.88 -14.85
N PRO A 54 -4.19 -10.99 -14.52
CA PRO A 54 -5.55 -10.94 -14.00
C PRO A 54 -5.60 -10.14 -12.69
N GLY A 55 -6.52 -9.18 -12.59
CA GLY A 55 -6.73 -8.41 -11.36
C GLY A 55 -5.59 -7.43 -11.01
N GLY A 56 -4.60 -7.24 -11.88
CA GLY A 56 -3.52 -6.27 -11.64
C GLY A 56 -4.03 -4.84 -11.80
N VAL A 57 -3.70 -3.98 -10.84
CA VAL A 57 -3.90 -2.52 -10.89
C VAL A 57 -2.65 -1.82 -10.39
N TYR A 58 -2.48 -0.55 -10.73
CA TYR A 58 -1.26 0.17 -10.37
C TYR A 58 -1.53 1.55 -9.77
N ALA A 59 -0.55 2.03 -9.03
CA ALA A 59 -0.48 3.39 -8.53
C ALA A 59 0.83 4.06 -8.97
N LEU A 60 0.83 5.38 -9.11
CA LEU A 60 2.00 6.17 -9.50
C LEU A 60 2.42 7.09 -8.37
N GLY A 61 3.69 7.04 -8.00
CA GLY A 61 4.25 7.86 -6.94
C GLY A 61 5.77 7.79 -6.84
N ILE A 62 6.33 8.64 -6.00
CA ILE A 62 7.76 8.68 -5.68
C ILE A 62 7.90 8.38 -4.19
N HIS A 63 8.35 7.18 -3.90
CA HIS A 63 8.51 6.65 -2.55
C HIS A 63 9.60 7.39 -1.76
N PRO A 64 9.45 7.66 -0.45
CA PRO A 64 10.37 8.44 0.35
C PRO A 64 11.83 7.96 0.31
N LEU A 65 12.08 6.65 0.21
CA LEU A 65 13.44 6.11 0.10
C LEU A 65 14.14 6.48 -1.22
N TYR A 66 13.39 6.80 -2.26
CA TYR A 66 13.91 7.16 -3.58
C TYR A 66 13.93 8.67 -3.85
N VAL A 67 13.32 9.47 -2.99
CA VAL A 67 13.32 10.95 -3.10
C VAL A 67 14.74 11.52 -3.12
N GLY A 68 15.69 10.89 -2.42
CA GLY A 68 17.09 11.34 -2.43
C GLY A 68 17.67 11.52 -3.84
N GLY A 69 17.40 10.57 -4.73
CA GLY A 69 17.83 10.55 -6.13
C GLY A 69 16.88 11.24 -7.12
N ALA A 70 15.69 11.66 -6.68
CA ALA A 70 14.72 12.31 -7.54
C ALA A 70 15.00 13.80 -7.73
N TRP A 71 14.52 14.37 -8.84
CA TRP A 71 14.60 15.80 -9.17
C TRP A 71 13.20 16.43 -9.20
N ASP A 72 13.09 17.73 -9.14
CA ASP A 72 11.80 18.43 -9.20
C ASP A 72 11.06 18.14 -10.52
N ASP A 73 11.78 17.91 -11.62
CA ASP A 73 11.21 17.46 -12.89
C ASP A 73 10.51 16.10 -12.79
N ASP A 74 10.86 15.26 -11.81
CA ASP A 74 10.17 13.99 -11.60
C ASP A 74 8.75 14.17 -11.04
N LEU A 75 8.51 15.25 -10.29
CA LEU A 75 7.15 15.64 -9.88
C LEU A 75 6.31 16.09 -11.07
N SER A 76 6.91 16.86 -11.99
CA SER A 76 6.25 17.27 -13.24
C SER A 76 5.95 16.06 -14.14
N ALA A 77 6.90 15.11 -14.23
CA ALA A 77 6.71 13.86 -14.96
C ALA A 77 5.63 12.98 -14.32
N LEU A 78 5.60 12.89 -12.98
CA LEU A 78 4.55 12.18 -12.26
C LEU A 78 3.18 12.75 -12.61
N ARG A 79 3.01 14.08 -12.49
CA ARG A 79 1.75 14.74 -12.81
C ARG A 79 1.29 14.45 -14.25
N ALA A 80 2.20 14.55 -15.23
CA ALA A 80 1.90 14.23 -16.62
C ALA A 80 1.52 12.76 -16.83
N CYS A 81 2.20 11.81 -16.17
CA CYS A 81 1.84 10.40 -16.21
C CYS A 81 0.48 10.12 -15.57
N VAL A 82 0.15 10.81 -14.47
CA VAL A 82 -1.17 10.71 -13.81
C VAL A 82 -2.26 11.18 -14.77
N GLU A 83 -2.10 12.37 -15.37
CA GLU A 83 -3.04 12.92 -16.33
C GLU A 83 -3.28 11.95 -17.50
N ALA A 84 -2.21 11.39 -18.07
CA ALA A 84 -2.30 10.41 -19.16
C ALA A 84 -2.91 9.05 -18.73
N SER A 85 -2.96 8.76 -17.44
CA SER A 85 -3.49 7.50 -16.90
C SER A 85 -4.96 7.64 -16.43
N MET A 86 -5.55 8.81 -16.45
CA MET A 86 -6.90 9.01 -15.89
C MET A 86 -7.98 8.16 -16.57
N ASP A 87 -7.85 7.88 -17.86
CA ASP A 87 -8.76 7.00 -18.60
C ASP A 87 -8.41 5.52 -18.52
N ASP A 88 -7.29 5.16 -17.88
CA ASP A 88 -6.88 3.77 -17.69
C ASP A 88 -7.62 3.16 -16.47
N PRO A 89 -8.50 2.16 -16.66
CA PRO A 89 -9.26 1.57 -15.56
C PRO A 89 -8.39 0.84 -14.54
N ARG A 90 -7.13 0.54 -14.87
CA ARG A 90 -6.18 -0.13 -13.97
C ARG A 90 -5.35 0.85 -13.12
N PHE A 91 -5.42 2.15 -13.42
CA PHE A 91 -4.80 3.19 -12.60
C PHE A 91 -5.72 3.54 -11.43
N VAL A 92 -5.32 3.28 -10.18
CA VAL A 92 -6.24 3.35 -9.04
C VAL A 92 -5.89 4.40 -7.98
N ALA A 93 -4.64 4.88 -7.90
CA ALA A 93 -4.21 5.78 -6.82
C ALA A 93 -2.92 6.52 -7.14
N ILE A 94 -2.63 7.56 -6.37
CA ILE A 94 -1.27 8.11 -6.21
C ILE A 94 -0.55 7.30 -5.12
N GLY A 95 0.60 6.73 -5.46
CA GLY A 95 1.37 5.90 -4.51
C GLY A 95 2.45 5.05 -5.19
N GLU A 96 3.42 4.62 -4.42
CA GLU A 96 3.56 4.81 -2.99
C GLU A 96 4.21 6.16 -2.69
N ILE A 97 3.62 6.93 -1.78
CA ILE A 97 4.13 8.23 -1.35
C ILE A 97 4.16 8.29 0.18
N GLY A 98 4.87 9.22 0.75
CA GLY A 98 4.86 9.38 2.22
C GLY A 98 6.19 9.79 2.79
N LEU A 99 6.44 9.37 4.05
CA LEU A 99 7.63 9.77 4.81
C LEU A 99 8.23 8.57 5.57
N ASP A 100 9.55 8.42 5.48
CA ASP A 100 10.33 7.47 6.27
C ASP A 100 11.33 8.20 7.18
N PHE A 101 11.10 8.12 8.50
CA PHE A 101 12.02 8.66 9.51
C PHE A 101 12.71 7.55 10.32
N PHE A 102 12.64 6.31 9.83
CA PHE A 102 13.37 5.20 10.40
C PHE A 102 14.80 5.09 9.82
N VAL A 103 14.96 5.33 8.52
CA VAL A 103 16.25 5.32 7.84
C VAL A 103 17.01 6.59 8.20
N LYS A 104 18.11 6.44 8.95
CA LYS A 104 18.83 7.56 9.59
C LYS A 104 19.32 8.61 8.60
N ASP A 105 19.83 8.17 7.44
CA ASP A 105 20.46 9.05 6.46
C ASP A 105 19.48 10.02 5.79
N ILE A 106 18.20 9.72 5.84
CA ILE A 106 17.13 10.53 5.23
C ILE A 106 16.15 11.11 6.26
N ALA A 107 16.34 10.81 7.55
CA ALA A 107 15.40 11.18 8.62
C ALA A 107 15.59 12.61 9.15
N THR A 108 16.65 13.30 8.74
CA THR A 108 17.01 14.64 9.29
C THR A 108 17.54 15.59 8.22
N GLY A 109 17.61 16.89 8.54
CA GLY A 109 18.21 17.92 7.69
C GLY A 109 17.56 18.01 6.30
N ALA A 110 18.35 18.38 5.31
CA ALA A 110 17.91 18.63 3.94
C ALA A 110 17.22 17.41 3.28
N ALA A 111 17.65 16.19 3.62
CA ALA A 111 17.03 14.97 3.07
C ALA A 111 15.59 14.80 3.58
N ARG A 112 15.34 15.04 4.86
CA ARG A 112 14.01 15.06 5.44
C ARG A 112 13.14 16.17 4.85
N GLU A 113 13.67 17.39 4.74
CA GLU A 113 12.96 18.53 4.14
C GLU A 113 12.55 18.21 2.70
N LYS A 114 13.43 17.54 1.93
CA LYS A 114 13.13 17.10 0.57
C LYS A 114 12.01 16.06 0.57
N GLN A 115 12.01 15.07 1.48
CA GLN A 115 10.91 14.11 1.60
C GLN A 115 9.58 14.84 1.88
N GLU A 116 9.54 15.75 2.88
CA GLU A 116 8.31 16.47 3.23
C GLU A 116 7.81 17.34 2.05
N ARG A 117 8.71 17.96 1.28
CA ARG A 117 8.35 18.72 0.08
C ARG A 117 7.79 17.84 -1.03
N PHE A 118 8.44 16.71 -1.32
CA PHE A 118 7.96 15.74 -2.33
C PHE A 118 6.62 15.14 -1.92
N TYR A 119 6.46 14.80 -0.65
CA TYR A 119 5.21 14.29 -0.12
C TYR A 119 4.07 15.30 -0.30
N ALA A 120 4.29 16.56 0.10
CA ALA A 120 3.28 17.62 -0.05
C ALA A 120 2.88 17.82 -1.53
N ALA A 121 3.87 17.91 -2.44
CA ALA A 121 3.60 18.07 -3.86
C ALA A 121 2.81 16.89 -4.46
N GLN A 122 3.04 15.68 -4.00
CA GLN A 122 2.29 14.50 -4.45
C GLN A 122 0.87 14.44 -3.86
N LEU A 123 0.65 14.98 -2.66
CA LEU A 123 -0.70 15.20 -2.14
C LEU A 123 -1.46 16.26 -2.95
N ASP A 124 -0.78 17.32 -3.41
CA ASP A 124 -1.38 18.32 -4.30
C ASP A 124 -1.84 17.68 -5.62
N ILE A 125 -1.00 16.80 -6.22
CA ILE A 125 -1.37 16.05 -7.43
C ILE A 125 -2.59 15.15 -7.15
N ALA A 126 -2.60 14.40 -6.02
CA ALA A 126 -3.74 13.55 -5.66
C ALA A 126 -5.04 14.36 -5.52
N ALA A 127 -4.96 15.54 -4.87
CA ALA A 127 -6.09 16.44 -4.71
C ALA A 127 -6.57 17.01 -6.06
N GLU A 128 -5.66 17.41 -6.94
CA GLU A 128 -5.96 17.95 -8.27
C GLU A 128 -6.78 16.96 -9.12
N PHE A 129 -6.41 15.67 -9.09
CA PHE A 129 -7.06 14.62 -9.88
C PHE A 129 -8.15 13.86 -9.12
N GLY A 130 -8.42 14.19 -7.86
CA GLY A 130 -9.44 13.53 -7.03
C GLY A 130 -9.12 12.05 -6.78
N LEU A 131 -7.84 11.71 -6.65
CA LEU A 131 -7.36 10.32 -6.50
C LEU A 131 -7.08 9.97 -5.03
N PRO A 132 -7.35 8.73 -4.63
CA PRO A 132 -6.88 8.22 -3.34
C PRO A 132 -5.36 8.10 -3.32
N VAL A 133 -4.78 7.99 -2.09
CA VAL A 133 -3.34 7.86 -1.92
C VAL A 133 -2.95 6.59 -1.15
N LEU A 134 -1.85 5.96 -1.56
CA LEU A 134 -1.21 4.86 -0.84
C LEU A 134 0.00 5.41 -0.09
N LEU A 135 -0.05 5.33 1.24
CA LEU A 135 0.90 6.01 2.11
C LEU A 135 1.91 5.06 2.74
N HIS A 136 3.19 5.34 2.52
CA HIS A 136 4.30 4.87 3.33
C HIS A 136 4.39 5.70 4.62
N VAL A 137 4.29 5.04 5.77
CA VAL A 137 4.29 5.72 7.07
C VAL A 137 5.20 5.01 8.05
N ARG A 138 6.46 5.42 8.13
CA ARG A 138 7.43 4.78 9.02
C ARG A 138 8.11 5.77 9.95
N ARG A 139 7.73 5.74 11.25
CA ARG A 139 8.13 6.73 12.29
C ARG A 139 7.79 8.17 11.93
N SER A 140 6.79 8.39 11.10
CA SER A 140 6.42 9.68 10.53
C SER A 140 4.94 10.03 10.70
N GLN A 141 4.17 9.21 11.44
CA GLN A 141 2.72 9.27 11.54
C GLN A 141 2.18 10.68 11.79
N ASP A 142 2.75 11.41 12.76
CA ASP A 142 2.25 12.72 13.15
C ASP A 142 2.49 13.78 12.07
N ILE A 143 3.62 13.69 11.35
CA ILE A 143 3.93 14.62 10.26
C ILE A 143 3.07 14.30 9.03
N VAL A 144 2.89 13.01 8.71
CA VAL A 144 1.97 12.58 7.64
C VAL A 144 0.56 13.11 7.94
N LEU A 145 0.03 12.88 9.14
CA LEU A 145 -1.29 13.39 9.57
C LEU A 145 -1.38 14.93 9.50
N LYS A 146 -0.31 15.64 9.85
CA LYS A 146 -0.27 17.10 9.73
C LYS A 146 -0.48 17.56 8.28
N HIS A 147 0.16 16.89 7.32
CA HIS A 147 -0.02 17.22 5.90
C HIS A 147 -1.43 16.84 5.42
N LEU A 148 -1.95 15.67 5.77
CA LEU A 148 -3.30 15.25 5.39
C LEU A 148 -4.38 16.24 5.86
N ARG A 149 -4.28 16.71 7.13
CA ARG A 149 -5.20 17.71 7.68
C ARG A 149 -5.14 19.05 6.96
N ARG A 150 -3.97 19.42 6.43
CA ARG A 150 -3.80 20.67 5.67
C ARG A 150 -4.41 20.61 4.28
N HIS A 151 -4.29 19.46 3.61
CA HIS A 151 -4.86 19.28 2.28
C HIS A 151 -6.37 19.07 2.33
N GLY A 152 -6.88 18.36 3.34
CA GLY A 152 -8.31 18.05 3.48
C GLY A 152 -8.87 17.20 2.34
N GLY A 153 -9.87 16.38 2.62
CA GLY A 153 -10.60 15.63 1.57
C GLY A 153 -9.86 14.46 0.92
N LEU A 154 -8.57 14.27 1.21
CA LEU A 154 -7.83 13.10 0.74
C LEU A 154 -8.22 11.86 1.54
N HIS A 155 -8.19 10.70 0.88
CA HIS A 155 -8.47 9.40 1.47
C HIS A 155 -7.56 8.35 0.83
N GLY A 156 -7.58 7.12 1.34
CA GLY A 156 -6.76 6.04 0.78
C GLY A 156 -6.34 5.00 1.80
N ILE A 157 -5.11 4.54 1.72
CA ILE A 157 -4.56 3.47 2.57
C ILE A 157 -3.25 3.94 3.21
N ALA A 158 -3.13 3.80 4.53
CA ALA A 158 -1.85 3.83 5.22
C ALA A 158 -1.34 2.39 5.32
N HIS A 159 -0.44 2.01 4.40
CA HIS A 159 0.06 0.64 4.30
C HIS A 159 0.99 0.29 5.47
N ALA A 160 1.14 -1.00 5.78
CA ALA A 160 1.97 -1.57 6.84
C ALA A 160 1.85 -0.79 8.18
N PHE A 161 0.61 -0.41 8.53
CA PHE A 161 0.39 0.55 9.58
C PHE A 161 0.85 0.05 10.95
N ASN A 162 1.75 0.81 11.56
CA ASN A 162 2.27 0.56 12.90
C ASN A 162 2.39 1.89 13.67
N GLY A 163 1.27 2.38 14.18
CA GLY A 163 1.16 3.61 14.97
C GLY A 163 0.43 3.37 16.29
N SER A 164 0.42 4.36 17.18
CA SER A 164 -0.38 4.35 18.40
C SER A 164 -1.89 4.30 18.05
N GLU A 165 -2.72 3.98 19.04
CA GLU A 165 -4.18 4.00 18.89
C GLU A 165 -4.69 5.41 18.48
N GLN A 166 -4.12 6.44 19.07
CA GLN A 166 -4.45 7.84 18.72
C GLN A 166 -4.09 8.15 17.26
N GLN A 167 -2.92 7.68 16.80
CA GLN A 167 -2.51 7.85 15.40
C GLN A 167 -3.43 7.07 14.46
N ALA A 168 -3.76 5.80 14.79
CA ALA A 168 -4.71 5.00 14.02
C ALA A 168 -6.06 5.72 13.85
N ARG A 169 -6.63 6.24 14.93
CA ARG A 169 -7.86 7.05 14.89
C ARG A 169 -7.69 8.29 14.00
N GLY A 170 -6.55 8.98 14.10
CA GLY A 170 -6.28 10.15 13.27
C GLY A 170 -6.27 9.83 11.77
N PHE A 171 -5.72 8.70 11.33
CA PHE A 171 -5.79 8.26 9.93
C PHE A 171 -7.22 7.89 9.52
N ILE A 172 -7.95 7.17 10.37
CA ILE A 172 -9.35 6.79 10.12
C ILE A 172 -10.24 8.02 9.98
N GLU A 173 -10.09 9.02 10.85
CA GLU A 173 -10.82 10.29 10.79
C GLU A 173 -10.54 11.09 9.53
N GLN A 174 -9.35 10.91 8.92
CA GLN A 174 -9.02 11.48 7.62
C GLN A 174 -9.49 10.62 6.42
N GLY A 175 -10.26 9.54 6.67
CA GLY A 175 -10.79 8.69 5.60
C GLY A 175 -9.85 7.56 5.13
N PHE A 176 -8.77 7.28 5.87
CA PHE A 176 -7.83 6.23 5.52
C PHE A 176 -8.19 4.88 6.12
N ALA A 177 -8.02 3.83 5.34
CA ALA A 177 -7.92 2.46 5.84
C ALA A 177 -6.48 2.14 6.23
N LEU A 178 -6.33 1.18 7.15
CA LEU A 178 -5.03 0.74 7.65
C LEU A 178 -4.67 -0.62 7.05
N GLY A 179 -3.51 -0.72 6.45
CA GLY A 179 -2.98 -1.95 5.87
C GLY A 179 -2.50 -2.92 6.93
N ILE A 180 -2.97 -4.16 6.86
CA ILE A 180 -2.63 -5.26 7.74
C ILE A 180 -2.03 -6.39 6.91
N GLY A 181 -0.75 -6.65 7.16
CA GLY A 181 0.04 -7.65 6.44
C GLY A 181 0.78 -8.62 7.34
N GLY A 182 1.87 -9.19 6.82
CA GLY A 182 2.70 -10.22 7.45
C GLY A 182 3.18 -9.89 8.86
N ALA A 183 3.44 -8.62 9.17
CA ALA A 183 3.88 -8.18 10.49
C ALA A 183 2.89 -8.55 11.62
N MET A 184 1.58 -8.57 11.35
CA MET A 184 0.55 -8.94 12.31
C MET A 184 0.64 -10.40 12.75
N THR A 185 1.22 -11.27 11.94
CA THR A 185 1.30 -12.72 12.22
C THR A 185 2.28 -13.07 13.33
N PHE A 186 3.19 -12.14 13.69
CA PHE A 186 4.16 -12.37 14.78
C PHE A 186 3.50 -12.10 16.14
N PRO A 187 3.53 -13.08 17.09
CA PRO A 187 2.91 -12.90 18.42
C PRO A 187 3.43 -11.68 19.20
N ARG A 188 4.70 -11.30 18.98
CA ARG A 188 5.36 -10.15 19.63
C ARG A 188 4.96 -8.79 19.05
N ALA A 189 4.27 -8.74 17.90
CA ALA A 189 3.81 -7.50 17.26
C ALA A 189 2.54 -6.96 17.95
N LEU A 190 2.61 -6.70 19.26
CA LEU A 190 1.45 -6.44 20.12
C LEU A 190 0.59 -5.29 19.64
N GLN A 191 1.19 -4.21 19.16
CA GLN A 191 0.46 -3.02 18.72
C GLN A 191 -0.33 -3.27 17.43
N ILE A 192 0.32 -3.85 16.42
CA ILE A 192 -0.32 -4.20 15.14
C ILE A 192 -1.46 -5.19 15.38
N ARG A 193 -1.21 -6.23 16.21
CA ARG A 193 -2.22 -7.23 16.57
C ARG A 193 -3.41 -6.62 17.29
N ARG A 194 -3.19 -5.63 18.16
CA ARG A 194 -4.28 -4.91 18.85
C ARG A 194 -5.15 -4.16 17.83
N HIS A 195 -4.55 -3.43 16.89
CA HIS A 195 -5.30 -2.76 15.82
C HIS A 195 -6.08 -3.77 14.98
N ALA A 196 -5.43 -4.83 14.53
CA ALA A 196 -6.04 -5.89 13.75
C ALA A 196 -7.23 -6.56 14.49
N GLN A 197 -7.16 -6.69 15.81
CA GLN A 197 -8.21 -7.31 16.63
C GLN A 197 -9.38 -6.36 16.95
N GLN A 198 -9.10 -5.09 17.23
CA GLN A 198 -10.08 -4.18 17.85
C GLN A 198 -10.76 -3.22 16.87
N LEU A 199 -10.08 -2.83 15.77
CA LEU A 199 -10.68 -1.94 14.79
C LEU A 199 -11.74 -2.68 13.96
N GLY A 200 -12.81 -1.98 13.57
CA GLY A 200 -13.79 -2.51 12.62
C GLY A 200 -13.17 -2.88 11.27
N LEU A 201 -13.71 -3.89 10.58
CA LEU A 201 -13.21 -4.30 9.26
C LEU A 201 -13.36 -3.19 8.22
N GLU A 202 -14.28 -2.25 8.42
CA GLU A 202 -14.49 -1.06 7.62
C GLU A 202 -13.29 -0.07 7.67
N HIS A 203 -12.31 -0.33 8.53
CA HIS A 203 -11.08 0.46 8.67
C HIS A 203 -9.82 -0.31 8.28
N LEU A 204 -9.96 -1.59 7.89
CA LEU A 204 -8.83 -2.47 7.60
C LEU A 204 -8.84 -2.94 6.15
N VAL A 205 -7.66 -3.04 5.57
CA VAL A 205 -7.40 -3.73 4.30
C VAL A 205 -6.30 -4.77 4.50
N LEU A 206 -6.25 -5.78 3.63
CA LEU A 206 -5.20 -6.78 3.63
C LEU A 206 -4.15 -6.45 2.59
N GLU A 207 -2.91 -6.77 2.91
CA GLU A 207 -1.77 -6.54 2.03
C GLU A 207 -0.65 -7.53 2.31
N THR A 208 0.36 -7.56 1.45
CA THR A 208 1.58 -8.34 1.68
C THR A 208 2.82 -7.50 1.88
N ASP A 209 2.94 -6.39 1.15
CA ASP A 209 4.18 -5.63 0.94
C ASP A 209 5.30 -6.50 0.34
N ALA A 210 4.89 -7.53 -0.43
CA ALA A 210 5.84 -8.46 -1.04
C ALA A 210 6.75 -7.75 -2.06
N PRO A 211 8.05 -8.08 -2.09
CA PRO A 211 8.73 -9.24 -1.48
C PRO A 211 9.08 -9.09 0.00
N ASP A 212 8.84 -7.92 0.58
CA ASP A 212 9.18 -7.56 1.96
C ASP A 212 8.12 -8.03 2.98
N ILE A 213 8.32 -7.72 4.22
CA ILE A 213 7.45 -7.99 5.39
C ILE A 213 6.85 -9.42 5.39
N PRO A 214 7.69 -10.48 5.34
CA PRO A 214 7.20 -11.85 5.31
C PRO A 214 6.40 -12.19 6.57
N PRO A 215 5.31 -12.98 6.42
CA PRO A 215 4.59 -13.50 7.57
C PRO A 215 5.43 -14.53 8.37
N ALA A 216 5.00 -14.79 9.61
CA ALA A 216 5.78 -15.58 10.58
C ALA A 216 6.04 -17.03 10.15
N TRP A 217 5.28 -17.59 9.23
CA TRP A 217 5.47 -18.94 8.70
C TRP A 217 6.50 -19.05 7.57
N LEU A 218 6.94 -17.93 6.99
CA LEU A 218 8.04 -17.92 6.02
C LEU A 218 9.38 -17.85 6.75
N HIS A 219 10.20 -18.87 6.58
CA HIS A 219 11.49 -19.04 7.26
C HIS A 219 12.65 -19.08 6.28
N ALA A 220 13.87 -18.79 6.78
CA ALA A 220 15.08 -19.01 6.00
C ALA A 220 15.18 -20.49 5.53
N PRO A 221 15.71 -20.76 4.33
CA PRO A 221 16.32 -19.81 3.40
C PRO A 221 15.31 -18.99 2.58
N ASP A 222 14.07 -19.46 2.41
CA ASP A 222 13.07 -18.82 1.55
C ASP A 222 12.12 -17.94 2.38
N LYS A 223 12.54 -16.69 2.59
CA LYS A 223 11.74 -15.69 3.30
C LYS A 223 11.00 -14.73 2.36
N ARG A 224 11.18 -14.87 1.06
CA ARG A 224 10.56 -13.96 0.10
C ARG A 224 9.03 -14.03 0.21
N ASN A 225 8.42 -12.90 0.53
CA ASN A 225 6.98 -12.76 0.55
C ASN A 225 6.42 -12.77 -0.89
N THR A 226 5.14 -13.12 -1.04
CA THR A 226 4.46 -13.12 -2.33
C THR A 226 3.00 -12.70 -2.15
N PRO A 227 2.31 -12.15 -3.17
CA PRO A 227 0.92 -11.71 -3.06
C PRO A 227 -0.05 -12.84 -2.67
N GLY A 228 0.27 -14.12 -2.95
CA GLY A 228 -0.52 -15.26 -2.50
C GLY A 228 -0.57 -15.42 -0.99
N GLN A 229 0.39 -14.88 -0.24
CA GLN A 229 0.42 -14.95 1.23
C GLN A 229 -0.69 -14.11 1.89
N VAL A 230 -1.34 -13.21 1.17
CA VAL A 230 -2.50 -12.47 1.70
C VAL A 230 -3.62 -13.40 2.18
N ALA A 231 -3.75 -14.60 1.57
CA ALA A 231 -4.70 -15.62 2.03
C ALA A 231 -4.37 -16.12 3.44
N GLY A 232 -3.09 -16.38 3.71
CA GLY A 232 -2.63 -16.75 5.05
C GLY A 232 -2.78 -15.60 6.05
N VAL A 233 -2.54 -14.35 5.63
CA VAL A 233 -2.78 -13.16 6.48
C VAL A 233 -4.26 -13.05 6.85
N ALA A 234 -5.18 -13.28 5.89
CA ALA A 234 -6.62 -13.30 6.16
C ALA A 234 -6.99 -14.38 7.17
N GLN A 235 -6.43 -15.59 7.04
CA GLN A 235 -6.65 -16.69 7.98
C GLN A 235 -6.14 -16.34 9.38
N ALA A 236 -4.92 -15.80 9.49
CA ALA A 236 -4.35 -15.38 10.78
C ALA A 236 -5.16 -14.25 11.45
N LEU A 237 -5.73 -13.34 10.65
CA LEU A 237 -6.63 -12.29 11.15
C LEU A 237 -7.96 -12.90 11.65
N ALA A 238 -8.52 -13.87 10.94
CA ALA A 238 -9.73 -14.58 11.34
C ALA A 238 -9.53 -15.29 12.68
N GLU A 239 -8.43 -16.02 12.85
CA GLU A 239 -8.07 -16.67 14.11
C GLU A 239 -7.87 -15.67 15.25
N LEU A 240 -7.17 -14.54 14.99
CA LEU A 240 -6.95 -13.49 15.98
C LEU A 240 -8.27 -12.86 16.48
N ARG A 241 -9.27 -12.78 15.61
CA ARG A 241 -10.58 -12.18 15.90
C ARG A 241 -11.64 -13.20 16.36
N GLY A 242 -11.36 -14.50 16.27
CA GLY A 242 -12.33 -15.55 16.57
C GLY A 242 -13.51 -15.56 15.60
N THR A 243 -13.28 -15.28 14.32
CA THR A 243 -14.27 -15.26 13.25
C THR A 243 -13.84 -16.16 12.09
N ASP A 244 -14.65 -16.28 11.05
CA ASP A 244 -14.29 -17.04 9.85
C ASP A 244 -13.56 -16.18 8.82
N VAL A 245 -12.78 -16.84 7.96
CA VAL A 245 -11.95 -16.19 6.94
C VAL A 245 -12.80 -15.51 5.85
N MET A 246 -14.01 -15.98 5.59
CA MET A 246 -14.90 -15.37 4.59
C MET A 246 -15.41 -14.02 5.06
N THR A 247 -15.72 -13.88 6.36
CA THR A 247 -16.06 -12.60 6.99
C THR A 247 -14.91 -11.61 6.87
N ILE A 248 -13.66 -12.03 7.15
CA ILE A 248 -12.47 -11.19 6.97
C ILE A 248 -12.32 -10.77 5.51
N ALA A 249 -12.33 -11.74 4.59
CA ALA A 249 -12.16 -11.47 3.16
C ALA A 249 -13.25 -10.54 2.60
N ALA A 250 -14.50 -10.70 3.02
CA ALA A 250 -15.59 -9.84 2.59
C ALA A 250 -15.47 -8.41 3.15
N GLY A 251 -15.22 -8.28 4.45
CA GLY A 251 -15.14 -6.96 5.12
C GLY A 251 -13.96 -6.15 4.64
N THR A 252 -12.76 -6.76 4.54
CA THR A 252 -11.55 -6.05 4.08
C THR A 252 -11.60 -5.73 2.58
N ALA A 253 -12.21 -6.60 1.75
CA ALA A 253 -12.42 -6.30 0.34
C ALA A 253 -13.41 -5.13 0.14
N ALA A 254 -14.52 -5.10 0.90
CA ALA A 254 -15.46 -3.97 0.86
C ALA A 254 -14.77 -2.65 1.25
N THR A 255 -13.87 -2.70 2.24
CA THR A 255 -13.06 -1.54 2.62
C THR A 255 -12.09 -1.13 1.51
N ALA A 256 -11.39 -2.08 0.88
CA ALA A 256 -10.50 -1.78 -0.24
C ALA A 256 -11.24 -1.12 -1.42
N LEU A 257 -12.41 -1.63 -1.80
CA LEU A 257 -13.26 -1.06 -2.85
C LEU A 257 -13.76 0.36 -2.49
N ARG A 258 -14.11 0.60 -1.22
CA ARG A 258 -14.53 1.92 -0.76
C ARG A 258 -13.41 2.95 -0.82
N VAL A 259 -12.17 2.59 -0.42
CA VAL A 259 -11.04 3.54 -0.38
C VAL A 259 -10.28 3.62 -1.70
N LEU A 260 -10.43 2.62 -2.58
CA LEU A 260 -9.88 2.58 -3.94
C LEU A 260 -11.01 2.25 -4.93
N PRO A 261 -11.96 3.18 -5.19
CA PRO A 261 -13.18 2.86 -5.94
C PRO A 261 -12.93 2.38 -7.37
N ARG A 262 -11.82 2.77 -7.98
CA ARG A 262 -11.45 2.30 -9.33
C ARG A 262 -11.11 0.80 -9.40
N LEU A 263 -10.91 0.12 -8.26
CA LEU A 263 -10.78 -1.35 -8.20
C LEU A 263 -12.03 -2.08 -8.70
N GLU A 264 -13.22 -1.48 -8.59
CA GLU A 264 -14.47 -2.10 -9.03
C GLU A 264 -14.42 -2.52 -10.51
N ALA A 265 -13.77 -1.72 -11.36
CA ALA A 265 -13.64 -1.99 -12.79
C ALA A 265 -12.85 -3.27 -13.11
N VAL A 266 -12.09 -3.80 -12.15
CA VAL A 266 -11.17 -4.94 -12.36
C VAL A 266 -11.63 -6.20 -11.64
N VAL A 267 -12.43 -6.07 -10.56
CA VAL A 267 -12.91 -7.20 -9.74
C VAL A 267 -14.36 -7.58 -10.01
N ALA A 268 -15.07 -6.81 -10.83
CA ALA A 268 -16.46 -7.03 -11.24
C ALA A 268 -16.69 -8.35 -12.00
#